data_44ded3625f274db2e4a6908a464713ba
#
_entry.id   44ded3625f274db2e4a6908a464713ba
#
_cell.length_a   1.000
_cell.length_b   1.000
_cell.length_c   1.000
_cell.angle_alpha   90.00
_cell.angle_beta   90.00
_cell.angle_gamma   90.00
#
_symmetry.space_group_name_H-M   'P 1'
#
loop_
_entity.id
_entity.type
_entity.pdbx_description
1 polymer ?
#
loop_
_entity_poly.entity_id
_entity_poly.type
_entity_poly.pdbx_seq_one_letter_code
_entity_poly.pdbx_strand_id
1 'polypeptide(L)'
;MTCSQRKMSRRDLLKQTTVAGLAAATNFIPACPAIAQKAKVRIGLLLPYTGTYAALGHNITDAMKLRFAEAGNKLGGREFELVQLDSEADPAKAAANTNKLIVGEKVDFLTGPVHSGVAMAMAKIAREEGTITIVSNAGANAVTREMCGPNIFRTSFSNWQVCFPMGTEMARRGLKRVVSVTWNYVAGKEMIGAFREGLEKGGGAVTKEILIPFPNVEFQANLTEIASLKPDAVFAFFSGAGAVKFVKDYAESGVKARIPLYGAGFLTDGTIPAQGGAAEGIFTTLHYADSLQLPANLRFRQSFKKATSRDADVFAVQGYDTAQLLIDAMEKVKGDVGATKALIRAMEETRFDSPRGPWHFSKSHNPVQNVYLREVKNGDNAVLSIAEKEVGDPGTGCGMA
;
A
#
# COMPACT_ATOMS: atom_id res chain seq x y z
N MET A 1 7.99 -89.64 14.00
CA MET A 1 9.47 -89.50 13.94
C MET A 1 9.87 -88.17 14.51
N THR A 2 10.42 -88.13 15.68
CA THR A 2 10.72 -86.98 16.52
C THR A 2 12.03 -86.34 16.11
N CYS A 3 11.97 -85.02 15.82
CA CYS A 3 13.17 -84.24 15.60
C CYS A 3 13.44 -83.33 16.81
N SER A 4 14.54 -83.76 17.53
CA SER A 4 15.04 -83.14 18.75
C SER A 4 15.69 -81.79 18.49
N GLN A 5 15.22 -80.74 19.13
CA GLN A 5 15.90 -79.46 19.17
C GLN A 5 16.97 -79.38 20.21
N ARG A 6 18.23 -79.32 19.80
CA ARG A 6 19.38 -79.03 20.66
C ARG A 6 19.53 -77.56 20.89
N LYS A 7 19.36 -77.07 22.12
CA LYS A 7 19.66 -75.70 22.52
C LYS A 7 21.17 -75.50 22.59
N MET A 8 21.71 -74.59 21.78
CA MET A 8 23.10 -74.17 21.90
C MET A 8 23.29 -73.17 23.05
N SER A 9 24.32 -73.43 23.85
CA SER A 9 24.70 -72.59 24.99
C SER A 9 25.47 -71.31 24.54
N ARG A 10 25.32 -70.28 25.31
CA ARG A 10 26.03 -68.97 25.08
C ARG A 10 27.56 -69.03 25.06
N ARG A 11 28.13 -70.18 25.49
CA ARG A 11 29.58 -70.44 25.53
C ARG A 11 30.15 -70.95 24.20
N ASP A 12 29.33 -71.53 23.34
CA ASP A 12 29.79 -72.06 22.03
C ASP A 12 29.90 -71.00 20.94
N LEU A 13 29.36 -69.80 21.18
CA LEU A 13 29.38 -68.70 20.24
C LEU A 13 30.69 -67.86 20.27
N LEU A 14 31.58 -68.13 21.24
CA LEU A 14 32.77 -67.29 21.47
C LEU A 14 34.10 -67.95 21.00
N LYS A 15 34.08 -69.07 20.26
CA LYS A 15 35.30 -69.80 19.85
C LYS A 15 35.47 -69.93 18.32
N GLN A 16 34.72 -69.20 17.48
CA GLN A 16 34.96 -69.26 16.07
C GLN A 16 35.06 -67.82 15.52
N THR A 17 36.05 -67.07 15.94
CA THR A 17 36.49 -65.87 15.31
C THR A 17 37.99 -65.89 15.07
N THR A 18 38.41 -66.54 13.99
CA THR A 18 39.73 -66.20 13.39
C THR A 18 39.68 -66.50 11.89
N VAL A 19 40.02 -65.46 11.11
CA VAL A 19 40.51 -65.53 9.72
C VAL A 19 39.44 -65.71 8.62
N ALA A 20 38.83 -64.65 8.17
CA ALA A 20 38.50 -64.45 6.78
C ALA A 20 38.68 -62.96 6.44
N GLY A 21 39.56 -62.66 5.51
CA GLY A 21 39.99 -61.32 5.12
C GLY A 21 38.81 -60.45 4.64
N LEU A 22 38.69 -59.26 5.19
CA LEU A 22 37.74 -58.23 4.80
C LEU A 22 38.23 -57.54 3.54
N ALA A 23 37.62 -57.82 2.40
CA ALA A 23 37.46 -56.84 1.35
C ALA A 23 36.19 -56.00 1.66
N ALA A 24 36.33 -54.97 2.50
CA ALA A 24 35.30 -53.97 2.67
C ALA A 24 35.23 -53.10 1.41
N ALA A 25 34.35 -53.45 0.49
CA ALA A 25 33.89 -52.54 -0.54
C ALA A 25 33.12 -51.41 0.18
N THR A 26 33.82 -50.33 0.52
CA THR A 26 33.18 -49.05 0.91
C THR A 26 32.42 -48.55 -0.32
N ASN A 27 31.14 -48.83 -0.37
CA ASN A 27 30.23 -48.09 -1.22
C ASN A 27 30.31 -46.61 -0.82
N PHE A 28 31.20 -45.85 -1.43
CA PHE A 28 31.15 -44.40 -1.47
C PHE A 28 29.85 -44.03 -2.22
N ILE A 29 28.74 -43.91 -1.49
CA ILE A 29 27.58 -43.17 -1.96
C ILE A 29 28.09 -41.70 -1.98
N PRO A 30 28.27 -41.07 -3.15
CA PRO A 30 28.56 -39.67 -3.15
C PRO A 30 27.39 -39.00 -2.44
N ALA A 31 27.64 -38.45 -1.25
CA ALA A 31 26.68 -37.55 -0.62
C ALA A 31 26.48 -36.41 -1.62
N CYS A 32 25.41 -36.48 -2.41
CA CYS A 32 24.95 -35.29 -3.13
C CYS A 32 24.86 -34.21 -2.06
N PRO A 33 25.58 -33.08 -2.24
CA PRO A 33 25.39 -31.96 -1.32
C PRO A 33 23.89 -31.68 -1.35
N ALA A 34 23.22 -31.88 -0.24
CA ALA A 34 21.87 -31.41 -0.05
C ALA A 34 21.99 -29.91 -0.31
N ILE A 35 21.51 -29.44 -1.47
CA ILE A 35 21.37 -28.02 -1.73
C ILE A 35 20.41 -27.58 -0.66
N ALA A 36 20.95 -26.99 0.43
CA ALA A 36 20.15 -26.43 1.50
C ALA A 36 19.21 -25.44 0.84
N GLN A 37 17.95 -25.81 0.71
CA GLN A 37 16.95 -24.96 0.11
C GLN A 37 16.91 -23.71 0.96
N LYS A 38 17.33 -22.56 0.38
CA LYS A 38 17.31 -21.27 1.09
C LYS A 38 15.91 -21.07 1.64
N ALA A 39 15.79 -20.71 2.92
CA ALA A 39 14.51 -20.44 3.54
C ALA A 39 13.69 -19.45 2.70
N LYS A 40 12.36 -19.59 2.70
CA LYS A 40 11.47 -18.67 1.98
C LYS A 40 11.67 -17.23 2.44
N VAL A 41 11.49 -16.29 1.53
CA VAL A 41 11.39 -14.86 1.88
C VAL A 41 10.03 -14.63 2.52
N ARG A 42 9.97 -14.00 3.68
CA ARG A 42 8.71 -13.73 4.39
C ARG A 42 8.35 -12.26 4.26
N ILE A 43 7.16 -11.98 3.73
CA ILE A 43 6.63 -10.61 3.52
C ILE A 43 5.41 -10.44 4.40
N GLY A 44 5.50 -9.59 5.42
CA GLY A 44 4.38 -9.22 6.28
C GLY A 44 3.47 -8.21 5.58
N LEU A 45 2.17 -8.50 5.55
CA LEU A 45 1.12 -7.60 5.07
C LEU A 45 0.28 -7.15 6.24
N LEU A 46 0.43 -5.89 6.68
CA LEU A 46 -0.42 -5.26 7.69
C LEU A 46 -1.44 -4.36 6.97
N LEU A 47 -2.52 -4.94 6.50
CA LEU A 47 -3.55 -4.27 5.68
C LEU A 47 -4.94 -4.48 6.29
N PRO A 48 -5.90 -3.57 6.05
CA PRO A 48 -7.27 -3.79 6.50
C PRO A 48 -7.96 -4.82 5.60
N TYR A 49 -8.48 -5.88 6.20
CA TYR A 49 -9.28 -6.90 5.53
C TYR A 49 -10.73 -6.91 6.00
N THR A 50 -11.05 -6.08 6.99
CA THR A 50 -12.40 -5.85 7.52
C THR A 50 -12.73 -4.36 7.61
N GLY A 51 -14.00 -4.03 7.83
CA GLY A 51 -14.49 -2.66 8.01
C GLY A 51 -14.47 -1.80 6.75
N THR A 52 -14.49 -0.47 6.94
CA THR A 52 -14.70 0.51 5.86
C THR A 52 -13.61 0.50 4.78
N TYR A 53 -12.41 -0.01 5.09
CA TYR A 53 -11.27 -0.08 4.19
C TYR A 53 -10.95 -1.50 3.68
N ALA A 54 -11.81 -2.48 3.92
CA ALA A 54 -11.56 -3.87 3.52
C ALA A 54 -11.26 -4.03 2.03
N ALA A 55 -12.06 -3.42 1.16
CA ALA A 55 -11.86 -3.48 -0.29
C ALA A 55 -10.47 -2.96 -0.72
N LEU A 56 -9.96 -1.91 -0.05
CA LEU A 56 -8.65 -1.33 -0.32
C LEU A 56 -7.52 -2.32 -0.01
N GLY A 57 -7.59 -2.96 1.17
CA GLY A 57 -6.61 -3.97 1.58
C GLY A 57 -6.59 -5.19 0.65
N HIS A 58 -7.76 -5.65 0.23
CA HIS A 58 -7.87 -6.72 -0.76
C HIS A 58 -7.27 -6.33 -2.11
N ASN A 59 -7.56 -5.14 -2.64
CA ASN A 59 -7.06 -4.69 -3.93
C ASN A 59 -5.51 -4.55 -3.93
N ILE A 60 -4.93 -4.01 -2.84
CA ILE A 60 -3.46 -3.97 -2.66
C ILE A 60 -2.88 -5.38 -2.69
N THR A 61 -3.43 -6.29 -1.88
CA THR A 61 -2.93 -7.67 -1.75
C THR A 61 -3.03 -8.45 -3.06
N ASP A 62 -4.16 -8.34 -3.76
CA ASP A 62 -4.39 -9.08 -5.00
C ASP A 62 -3.50 -8.56 -6.14
N ALA A 63 -3.26 -7.26 -6.20
CA ALA A 63 -2.34 -6.69 -7.16
C ALA A 63 -0.87 -7.06 -6.87
N MET A 64 -0.47 -7.15 -5.59
CA MET A 64 0.84 -7.70 -5.22
C MET A 64 0.98 -9.16 -5.68
N LYS A 65 -0.02 -9.99 -5.40
CA LYS A 65 -0.04 -11.40 -5.84
C LYS A 65 0.03 -11.51 -7.36
N LEU A 66 -0.72 -10.68 -8.08
CA LEU A 66 -0.69 -10.62 -9.54
C LEU A 66 0.74 -10.34 -10.04
N ARG A 67 1.38 -9.28 -9.52
CA ARG A 67 2.72 -8.90 -9.98
C ARG A 67 3.77 -9.95 -9.66
N PHE A 68 3.69 -10.57 -8.48
CA PHE A 68 4.57 -11.70 -8.15
C PHE A 68 4.35 -12.90 -9.09
N ALA A 69 3.10 -13.21 -9.44
CA ALA A 69 2.80 -14.28 -10.39
C ALA A 69 3.35 -14.00 -11.78
N GLU A 70 3.24 -12.76 -12.28
CA GLU A 70 3.83 -12.32 -13.55
C GLU A 70 5.37 -12.44 -13.55
N ALA A 71 6.01 -12.33 -12.38
CA ALA A 71 7.45 -12.53 -12.19
C ALA A 71 7.84 -13.99 -11.87
N GLY A 72 6.93 -14.96 -12.06
CA GLY A 72 7.21 -16.38 -11.83
C GLY A 72 7.20 -16.83 -10.36
N ASN A 73 6.56 -16.07 -9.45
CA ASN A 73 6.43 -16.35 -8.02
C ASN A 73 7.76 -16.59 -7.29
N LYS A 74 8.79 -15.82 -7.66
CA LYS A 74 10.11 -15.86 -7.03
C LYS A 74 10.64 -14.46 -6.78
N LEU A 75 11.44 -14.30 -5.75
CA LEU A 75 12.17 -13.09 -5.39
C LEU A 75 13.67 -13.37 -5.38
N GLY A 76 14.40 -12.86 -6.37
CA GLY A 76 15.81 -13.14 -6.54
C GLY A 76 16.12 -14.65 -6.60
N GLY A 77 15.25 -15.43 -7.22
CA GLY A 77 15.34 -16.88 -7.37
C GLY A 77 14.85 -17.69 -6.15
N ARG A 78 14.39 -17.05 -5.07
CA ARG A 78 13.87 -17.71 -3.85
C ARG A 78 12.33 -17.77 -3.88
N GLU A 79 11.78 -18.82 -3.28
CA GLU A 79 10.36 -18.86 -2.89
C GLU A 79 10.07 -17.80 -1.83
N PHE A 80 8.82 -17.35 -1.76
CA PHE A 80 8.37 -16.42 -0.73
C PHE A 80 7.01 -16.84 -0.16
N GLU A 81 6.64 -16.25 0.97
CA GLU A 81 5.31 -16.36 1.55
C GLU A 81 4.80 -15.00 2.01
N LEU A 82 3.49 -14.79 1.92
CA LEU A 82 2.81 -13.60 2.40
C LEU A 82 2.16 -13.89 3.74
N VAL A 83 2.63 -13.22 4.79
CA VAL A 83 2.09 -13.32 6.15
C VAL A 83 1.09 -12.19 6.35
N GLN A 84 -0.21 -12.48 6.20
CA GLN A 84 -1.28 -11.48 6.25
C GLN A 84 -1.79 -11.31 7.68
N LEU A 85 -1.95 -10.06 8.10
CA LEU A 85 -2.56 -9.68 9.37
C LEU A 85 -3.52 -8.50 9.15
N ASP A 86 -4.77 -8.66 9.62
CA ASP A 86 -5.77 -7.60 9.53
C ASP A 86 -5.40 -6.46 10.47
N SER A 87 -5.23 -5.26 9.91
CA SER A 87 -5.01 -4.03 10.69
C SER A 87 -6.30 -3.46 11.28
N GLU A 88 -7.46 -3.92 10.79
CA GLU A 88 -8.79 -3.39 11.12
C GLU A 88 -8.89 -1.86 10.98
N ALA A 89 -7.90 -1.22 10.35
CA ALA A 89 -7.70 0.23 10.35
C ALA A 89 -7.65 0.86 11.76
N ASP A 90 -7.24 0.09 12.76
CA ASP A 90 -7.23 0.46 14.18
C ASP A 90 -5.81 0.82 14.65
N PRO A 91 -5.51 2.11 14.92
CA PRO A 91 -4.20 2.53 15.44
C PRO A 91 -3.85 1.94 16.81
N ALA A 92 -4.85 1.60 17.65
CA ALA A 92 -4.60 1.03 18.97
C ALA A 92 -3.99 -0.37 18.90
N LYS A 93 -4.31 -1.13 17.84
CA LYS A 93 -3.76 -2.48 17.58
C LYS A 93 -2.46 -2.47 16.78
N ALA A 94 -2.10 -1.34 16.19
CA ALA A 94 -1.02 -1.24 15.22
C ALA A 94 0.33 -1.69 15.76
N ALA A 95 0.68 -1.28 17.00
CA ALA A 95 1.95 -1.64 17.62
C ALA A 95 2.05 -3.14 17.89
N ALA A 96 1.01 -3.76 18.47
CA ALA A 96 0.97 -5.19 18.74
C ALA A 96 1.05 -6.01 17.45
N ASN A 97 0.30 -5.61 16.41
CA ASN A 97 0.28 -6.28 15.12
C ASN A 97 1.63 -6.17 14.39
N THR A 98 2.29 -5.01 14.47
CA THR A 98 3.63 -4.81 13.88
C THR A 98 4.66 -5.70 14.57
N ASN A 99 4.68 -5.72 15.91
CA ASN A 99 5.56 -6.60 16.67
C ASN A 99 5.30 -8.08 16.38
N LYS A 100 4.04 -8.47 16.23
CA LYS A 100 3.70 -9.85 15.84
C LYS A 100 4.33 -10.23 14.50
N LEU A 101 4.27 -9.36 13.50
CA LEU A 101 4.89 -9.62 12.19
C LEU A 101 6.42 -9.61 12.26
N ILE A 102 7.03 -8.59 12.87
CA ILE A 102 8.48 -8.42 12.88
C ILE A 102 9.15 -9.44 13.83
N VAL A 103 8.72 -9.48 15.09
CA VAL A 103 9.39 -10.27 16.13
C VAL A 103 8.84 -11.70 16.18
N GLY A 104 7.52 -11.86 16.10
CA GLY A 104 6.86 -13.17 16.18
C GLY A 104 7.03 -13.97 14.90
N GLU A 105 6.62 -13.43 13.78
CA GLU A 105 6.67 -14.08 12.46
C GLU A 105 8.01 -13.92 11.75
N LYS A 106 8.87 -13.02 12.22
CA LYS A 106 10.22 -12.76 11.67
C LYS A 106 10.19 -12.49 10.17
N VAL A 107 9.31 -11.58 9.74
CA VAL A 107 9.24 -11.22 8.33
C VAL A 107 10.49 -10.48 7.87
N ASP A 108 10.96 -10.76 6.65
CA ASP A 108 12.11 -10.08 6.05
C ASP A 108 11.74 -8.67 5.58
N PHE A 109 10.50 -8.51 5.12
CA PHE A 109 9.93 -7.25 4.65
C PHE A 109 8.56 -7.03 5.30
N LEU A 110 8.24 -5.79 5.62
CA LEU A 110 6.92 -5.38 6.09
C LEU A 110 6.28 -4.44 5.08
N THR A 111 5.00 -4.64 4.74
CA THR A 111 4.26 -3.76 3.84
C THR A 111 2.84 -3.50 4.33
N GLY A 112 2.27 -2.41 3.91
CA GLY A 112 1.01 -1.83 4.36
C GLY A 112 1.27 -0.41 4.87
N PRO A 113 0.40 0.15 5.70
CA PRO A 113 -1.04 -0.11 5.82
C PRO A 113 -1.86 0.85 4.94
N VAL A 114 -3.18 0.94 5.21
CA VAL A 114 -4.06 1.96 4.62
C VAL A 114 -4.27 3.15 5.56
N HIS A 115 -4.53 2.90 6.84
CA HIS A 115 -4.83 3.94 7.81
C HIS A 115 -3.55 4.67 8.30
N SER A 116 -3.53 6.02 8.21
CA SER A 116 -2.35 6.83 8.55
C SER A 116 -1.87 6.68 9.99
N GLY A 117 -2.79 6.53 10.96
CA GLY A 117 -2.40 6.28 12.36
C GLY A 117 -1.73 4.93 12.56
N VAL A 118 -2.16 3.89 11.82
CA VAL A 118 -1.49 2.57 11.80
C VAL A 118 -0.10 2.70 11.19
N ALA A 119 0.05 3.49 10.11
CA ALA A 119 1.34 3.70 9.45
C ALA A 119 2.38 4.35 10.36
N MET A 120 1.97 5.33 11.15
CA MET A 120 2.88 6.01 12.11
C MET A 120 3.39 5.03 13.17
N ALA A 121 2.52 4.22 13.76
CA ALA A 121 2.92 3.21 14.74
C ALA A 121 3.79 2.11 14.12
N MET A 122 3.43 1.63 12.91
CA MET A 122 4.19 0.65 12.15
C MET A 122 5.60 1.15 11.80
N ALA A 123 5.71 2.36 11.24
CA ALA A 123 6.98 2.94 10.84
C ALA A 123 7.92 3.18 12.03
N LYS A 124 7.38 3.59 13.18
CA LYS A 124 8.18 3.76 14.41
C LYS A 124 8.89 2.46 14.78
N ILE A 125 8.13 1.38 14.95
CA ILE A 125 8.67 0.07 15.35
C ILE A 125 9.61 -0.48 14.28
N ALA A 126 9.19 -0.45 13.02
CA ALA A 126 10.01 -0.97 11.91
C ALA A 126 11.35 -0.24 11.79
N ARG A 127 11.39 1.07 12.06
CA ARG A 127 12.63 1.86 12.08
C ARG A 127 13.54 1.44 13.22
N GLU A 128 13.00 1.21 14.42
CA GLU A 128 13.73 0.76 15.60
C GLU A 128 14.31 -0.65 15.40
N GLU A 129 13.53 -1.55 14.81
CA GLU A 129 13.94 -2.94 14.53
C GLU A 129 14.79 -3.11 13.26
N GLY A 130 14.95 -2.06 12.46
CA GLY A 130 15.72 -2.10 11.21
C GLY A 130 15.05 -2.90 10.07
N THR A 131 13.78 -3.30 10.21
CA THR A 131 13.05 -4.06 9.20
C THR A 131 12.72 -3.19 8.00
N ILE A 132 13.11 -3.61 6.80
CA ILE A 132 12.75 -2.89 5.56
C ILE A 132 11.23 -2.88 5.43
N THR A 133 10.68 -1.66 5.39
CA THR A 133 9.24 -1.44 5.40
C THR A 133 8.81 -0.57 4.23
N ILE A 134 7.78 -1.01 3.50
CA ILE A 134 7.23 -0.29 2.36
C ILE A 134 5.79 0.11 2.70
N VAL A 135 5.56 1.41 2.88
CA VAL A 135 4.22 1.94 3.07
C VAL A 135 3.52 1.97 1.72
N SER A 136 2.69 0.95 1.49
CA SER A 136 2.03 0.71 0.20
C SER A 136 0.85 1.65 -0.07
N ASN A 137 0.20 2.21 0.97
CA ASN A 137 -0.91 3.15 0.75
C ASN A 137 -0.90 4.35 1.70
N ALA A 138 -0.88 4.17 3.01
CA ALA A 138 -1.08 5.25 3.98
C ALA A 138 -0.21 6.49 3.70
N GLY A 139 -0.86 7.67 3.65
CA GLY A 139 -0.22 8.93 3.27
C GLY A 139 0.32 9.78 4.41
N ALA A 140 0.33 9.30 5.69
CA ALA A 140 0.81 10.11 6.82
C ALA A 140 2.13 10.83 6.50
N ASN A 141 2.13 12.16 6.52
CA ASN A 141 3.28 12.97 6.14
C ASN A 141 4.51 12.65 7.00
N ALA A 142 4.31 12.47 8.29
CA ALA A 142 5.36 12.18 9.27
C ALA A 142 6.25 10.99 8.87
N VAL A 143 5.71 9.96 8.24
CA VAL A 143 6.42 8.71 7.90
C VAL A 143 7.65 8.95 7.02
N THR A 144 7.59 9.90 6.10
CA THR A 144 8.69 10.28 5.21
C THR A 144 9.19 11.71 5.47
N ARG A 145 8.79 12.29 6.61
CA ARG A 145 9.31 13.55 7.17
C ARG A 145 10.10 13.23 8.45
N GLU A 146 9.68 13.71 9.60
CA GLU A 146 10.37 13.53 10.89
C GLU A 146 10.60 12.08 11.33
N MET A 147 9.80 11.14 10.83
CA MET A 147 9.94 9.71 11.10
C MET A 147 10.68 8.94 10.00
N CYS A 148 11.25 9.62 9.00
CA CYS A 148 11.99 8.95 7.95
C CYS A 148 13.16 8.11 8.50
N GLY A 149 13.55 7.11 7.74
CA GLY A 149 14.68 6.25 8.07
C GLY A 149 15.12 5.46 6.84
N PRO A 150 16.39 5.00 6.80
CA PRO A 150 16.92 4.33 5.62
C PRO A 150 16.17 3.06 5.23
N ASN A 151 15.48 2.42 6.17
CA ASN A 151 14.69 1.22 5.96
C ASN A 151 13.19 1.49 5.74
N ILE A 152 12.74 2.75 5.68
CA ILE A 152 11.34 3.12 5.48
C ILE A 152 11.16 3.71 4.08
N PHE A 153 10.35 3.04 3.27
CA PHE A 153 10.00 3.44 1.90
C PHE A 153 8.50 3.66 1.78
N ARG A 154 8.11 4.44 0.79
CA ARG A 154 6.71 4.63 0.42
C ARG A 154 6.54 4.50 -1.09
N THR A 155 5.68 3.60 -1.54
CA THR A 155 5.34 3.45 -2.97
C THR A 155 4.03 4.15 -3.33
N SER A 156 3.40 4.83 -2.39
CA SER A 156 2.09 5.47 -2.54
C SER A 156 2.18 6.98 -2.75
N PHE A 157 1.98 7.76 -1.70
CA PHE A 157 1.88 9.22 -1.73
C PHE A 157 2.03 9.77 -0.30
N SER A 158 2.34 11.07 -0.12
CA SER A 158 2.03 11.76 1.13
C SER A 158 0.66 12.44 1.05
N ASN A 159 -0.02 12.59 2.19
CA ASN A 159 -1.31 13.28 2.25
C ASN A 159 -1.23 14.70 1.69
N TRP A 160 -0.08 15.34 1.85
CA TRP A 160 0.20 16.67 1.29
C TRP A 160 0.19 16.65 -0.24
N GLN A 161 0.90 15.69 -0.86
CA GLN A 161 1.11 15.64 -2.32
C GLN A 161 -0.18 15.64 -3.14
N VAL A 162 -1.20 14.92 -2.68
CA VAL A 162 -2.42 14.70 -3.47
C VAL A 162 -3.48 15.77 -3.25
N CYS A 163 -3.36 16.60 -2.21
CA CYS A 163 -4.37 17.59 -1.87
C CYS A 163 -3.92 19.03 -2.09
N PHE A 164 -2.62 19.33 -1.95
CA PHE A 164 -2.09 20.66 -2.25
C PHE A 164 -2.40 21.12 -3.67
N PRO A 165 -2.23 20.30 -4.73
CA PRO A 165 -2.58 20.69 -6.10
C PRO A 165 -4.08 20.97 -6.31
N MET A 166 -4.98 20.32 -5.54
CA MET A 166 -6.40 20.63 -5.62
C MET A 166 -6.69 22.04 -5.07
N GLY A 167 -6.02 22.44 -4.00
CA GLY A 167 -6.16 23.78 -3.43
C GLY A 167 -5.76 24.85 -4.45
N THR A 168 -4.60 24.70 -5.09
CA THR A 168 -4.14 25.62 -6.14
C THR A 168 -5.08 25.65 -7.36
N GLU A 169 -5.61 24.51 -7.77
CA GLU A 169 -6.55 24.41 -8.90
C GLU A 169 -7.88 25.08 -8.59
N MET A 170 -8.44 24.88 -7.39
CA MET A 170 -9.68 25.53 -6.98
C MET A 170 -9.53 27.06 -6.90
N ALA A 171 -8.39 27.55 -6.39
CA ALA A 171 -8.08 28.98 -6.38
C ALA A 171 -7.97 29.55 -7.81
N ARG A 172 -7.30 28.82 -8.73
CA ARG A 172 -7.20 29.19 -10.14
C ARG A 172 -8.55 29.26 -10.83
N ARG A 173 -9.52 28.47 -10.42
CA ARG A 173 -10.93 28.53 -10.87
C ARG A 173 -11.73 29.67 -10.25
N GLY A 174 -11.12 30.45 -9.37
CA GLY A 174 -11.78 31.58 -8.72
C GLY A 174 -12.64 31.24 -7.53
N LEU A 175 -12.56 30.01 -7.00
CA LEU A 175 -13.28 29.58 -5.81
C LEU A 175 -12.61 30.20 -4.57
N LYS A 176 -13.36 31.02 -3.82
CA LYS A 176 -12.80 31.83 -2.73
C LYS A 176 -13.21 31.35 -1.35
N ARG A 177 -14.43 30.80 -1.20
CA ARG A 177 -15.03 30.42 0.07
C ARG A 177 -15.36 28.93 0.03
N VAL A 178 -14.49 28.10 0.59
CA VAL A 178 -14.60 26.65 0.54
C VAL A 178 -14.90 26.12 1.94
N VAL A 179 -15.84 25.19 2.02
CA VAL A 179 -16.03 24.32 3.21
C VAL A 179 -15.27 23.03 2.98
N SER A 180 -14.47 22.60 3.94
CA SER A 180 -13.83 21.28 3.91
C SER A 180 -14.51 20.30 4.86
N VAL A 181 -14.63 19.02 4.44
CA VAL A 181 -15.24 17.96 5.25
C VAL A 181 -14.45 16.68 5.15
N THR A 182 -14.17 16.04 6.28
CA THR A 182 -13.41 14.81 6.36
C THR A 182 -13.61 14.06 7.67
N TRP A 183 -13.09 12.85 7.75
CA TRP A 183 -12.92 12.15 9.02
C TRP A 183 -11.85 12.79 9.90
N ASN A 184 -12.13 12.86 11.20
CA ASN A 184 -11.24 13.40 12.23
C ASN A 184 -10.16 12.39 12.63
N TYR A 185 -9.14 12.22 11.77
CA TYR A 185 -7.94 11.42 12.04
C TYR A 185 -6.75 12.02 11.28
N VAL A 186 -5.57 11.39 11.39
CA VAL A 186 -4.32 11.95 10.84
C VAL A 186 -4.47 12.33 9.36
N ALA A 187 -4.89 11.38 8.50
CA ALA A 187 -5.01 11.68 7.06
C ALA A 187 -6.01 12.81 6.77
N GLY A 188 -7.17 12.81 7.43
CA GLY A 188 -8.16 13.87 7.21
C GLY A 188 -7.61 15.26 7.51
N LYS A 189 -6.96 15.42 8.66
CA LYS A 189 -6.37 16.71 9.06
C LYS A 189 -5.22 17.14 8.14
N GLU A 190 -4.33 16.23 7.77
CA GLU A 190 -3.21 16.52 6.87
C GLU A 190 -3.67 16.87 5.46
N MET A 191 -4.69 16.17 4.93
CA MET A 191 -5.25 16.45 3.60
C MET A 191 -5.98 17.78 3.54
N ILE A 192 -6.79 18.11 4.55
CA ILE A 192 -7.41 19.45 4.63
C ILE A 192 -6.34 20.53 4.79
N GLY A 193 -5.33 20.31 5.64
CA GLY A 193 -4.23 21.25 5.83
C GLY A 193 -3.48 21.54 4.53
N ALA A 194 -3.15 20.52 3.77
CA ALA A 194 -2.49 20.63 2.47
C ALA A 194 -3.37 21.33 1.43
N PHE A 195 -4.65 20.96 1.37
CA PHE A 195 -5.63 21.60 0.52
C PHE A 195 -5.75 23.09 0.83
N ARG A 196 -5.89 23.45 2.12
CA ARG A 196 -5.96 24.84 2.59
C ARG A 196 -4.72 25.61 2.18
N GLU A 197 -3.52 25.07 2.40
CA GLU A 197 -2.26 25.69 1.98
C GLU A 197 -2.25 26.05 0.49
N GLY A 198 -2.66 25.12 -0.38
CA GLY A 198 -2.75 25.36 -1.81
C GLY A 198 -3.82 26.41 -2.18
N LEU A 199 -4.97 26.37 -1.52
CA LEU A 199 -6.09 27.31 -1.77
C LEU A 199 -5.71 28.74 -1.33
N GLU A 200 -5.10 28.91 -0.16
CA GLU A 200 -4.71 30.21 0.41
C GLU A 200 -3.60 30.87 -0.41
N LYS A 201 -2.66 30.11 -0.96
CA LYS A 201 -1.63 30.63 -1.90
C LYS A 201 -2.26 31.31 -3.12
N GLY A 202 -3.43 30.89 -3.56
CA GLY A 202 -4.17 31.50 -4.66
C GLY A 202 -5.25 32.49 -4.23
N GLY A 203 -5.28 32.88 -2.94
CA GLY A 203 -6.19 33.89 -2.39
C GLY A 203 -7.61 33.42 -2.12
N GLY A 204 -7.84 32.11 -2.01
CA GLY A 204 -9.06 31.52 -1.44
C GLY A 204 -8.90 31.27 0.06
N ALA A 205 -9.98 30.79 0.70
CA ALA A 205 -9.99 30.45 2.13
C ALA A 205 -10.91 29.26 2.43
N VAL A 206 -10.48 28.39 3.33
CA VAL A 206 -11.36 27.43 3.97
C VAL A 206 -12.14 28.13 5.07
N THR A 207 -13.41 28.38 4.81
CA THR A 207 -14.27 29.14 5.72
C THR A 207 -14.82 28.32 6.87
N LYS A 208 -14.84 27.00 6.71
CA LYS A 208 -15.26 26.04 7.76
C LYS A 208 -14.61 24.69 7.50
N GLU A 209 -14.12 24.07 8.55
CA GLU A 209 -13.67 22.66 8.58
C GLU A 209 -14.68 21.82 9.36
N ILE A 210 -15.19 20.76 8.74
CA ILE A 210 -16.10 19.81 9.37
C ILE A 210 -15.34 18.50 9.56
N LEU A 211 -15.10 18.14 10.81
CA LEU A 211 -14.36 16.95 11.22
C LEU A 211 -15.31 15.92 11.84
N ILE A 212 -15.53 14.81 11.15
CA ILE A 212 -16.45 13.75 11.53
C ILE A 212 -15.65 12.60 12.16
N PRO A 213 -16.05 12.04 13.32
CA PRO A 213 -15.35 10.91 13.93
C PRO A 213 -15.18 9.74 12.94
N PHE A 214 -13.97 9.19 12.81
CA PHE A 214 -13.73 7.97 12.01
C PHE A 214 -14.22 6.73 12.77
N PRO A 215 -14.90 5.78 12.17
CA PRO A 215 -15.35 5.69 10.76
C PRO A 215 -16.84 6.06 10.56
N ASN A 216 -17.37 7.05 11.30
CA ASN A 216 -18.78 7.45 11.25
C ASN A 216 -19.17 7.87 9.81
N VAL A 217 -20.34 7.43 9.37
CA VAL A 217 -20.91 7.68 8.02
C VAL A 217 -22.29 8.35 8.07
N GLU A 218 -22.64 8.98 9.20
CA GLU A 218 -23.86 9.76 9.35
C GLU A 218 -23.58 11.21 8.94
N PHE A 219 -24.00 11.59 7.72
CA PHE A 219 -23.61 12.86 7.11
C PHE A 219 -24.73 13.92 7.09
N GLN A 220 -25.98 13.58 7.36
CA GLN A 220 -27.13 14.48 7.16
C GLN A 220 -27.03 15.82 7.87
N ALA A 221 -26.64 15.85 9.16
CA ALA A 221 -26.47 17.08 9.90
C ALA A 221 -25.39 17.98 9.27
N ASN A 222 -24.28 17.37 8.82
CA ASN A 222 -23.17 18.08 8.20
C ASN A 222 -23.56 18.65 6.82
N LEU A 223 -24.36 17.90 6.03
CA LEU A 223 -24.87 18.38 4.74
C LEU A 223 -25.83 19.54 4.91
N THR A 224 -26.67 19.51 5.94
CA THR A 224 -27.54 20.64 6.31
C THR A 224 -26.71 21.89 6.68
N GLU A 225 -25.64 21.71 7.47
CA GLU A 225 -24.72 22.81 7.83
C GLU A 225 -24.06 23.37 6.56
N ILE A 226 -23.51 22.53 5.67
CA ILE A 226 -22.89 22.94 4.41
C ILE A 226 -23.88 23.76 3.56
N ALA A 227 -25.14 23.29 3.42
CA ALA A 227 -26.17 23.99 2.66
C ALA A 227 -26.47 25.38 3.22
N SER A 228 -26.44 25.53 4.55
CA SER A 228 -26.71 26.82 5.23
C SER A 228 -25.56 27.83 5.06
N LEU A 229 -24.31 27.36 4.99
CA LEU A 229 -23.10 28.18 4.82
C LEU A 229 -22.93 28.76 3.41
N LYS A 230 -23.60 28.15 2.42
CA LYS A 230 -23.57 28.59 1.00
C LYS A 230 -22.14 28.89 0.51
N PRO A 231 -21.18 27.94 0.60
CA PRO A 231 -19.85 28.14 0.08
C PRO A 231 -19.85 28.11 -1.45
N ASP A 232 -18.75 28.56 -2.08
CA ASP A 232 -18.55 28.45 -3.51
C ASP A 232 -18.36 26.98 -3.94
N ALA A 233 -17.78 26.17 -3.06
CA ALA A 233 -17.54 24.72 -3.26
C ALA A 233 -17.31 23.99 -1.93
N VAL A 234 -17.38 22.65 -1.99
CA VAL A 234 -16.95 21.77 -0.89
C VAL A 234 -15.72 20.99 -1.35
N PHE A 235 -14.72 20.90 -0.49
CA PHE A 235 -13.61 19.95 -0.59
C PHE A 235 -13.83 18.81 0.39
N ALA A 236 -13.80 17.55 -0.07
CA ALA A 236 -14.02 16.38 0.77
C ALA A 236 -12.89 15.36 0.68
N PHE A 237 -12.59 14.71 1.83
CA PHE A 237 -11.79 13.51 1.87
C PHE A 237 -12.51 12.41 2.64
N PHE A 238 -12.93 11.40 1.91
CA PHE A 238 -13.38 10.10 2.38
C PHE A 238 -12.83 9.03 1.45
N SER A 239 -12.85 7.76 1.86
CA SER A 239 -12.38 6.64 1.05
C SER A 239 -13.17 5.37 1.36
N GLY A 240 -13.14 4.38 0.45
CA GLY A 240 -13.85 3.12 0.61
C GLY A 240 -15.36 3.29 0.79
N ALA A 241 -15.97 2.50 1.68
CA ALA A 241 -17.41 2.53 1.90
C ALA A 241 -17.94 3.90 2.34
N GLY A 242 -17.14 4.65 3.11
CA GLY A 242 -17.50 6.00 3.55
C GLY A 242 -17.56 7.01 2.41
N ALA A 243 -16.68 6.90 1.41
CA ALA A 243 -16.75 7.73 0.21
C ALA A 243 -18.02 7.44 -0.61
N VAL A 244 -18.39 6.16 -0.73
CA VAL A 244 -19.64 5.77 -1.40
C VAL A 244 -20.84 6.43 -0.73
N LYS A 245 -20.93 6.30 0.59
CA LYS A 245 -22.04 6.86 1.37
C LYS A 245 -22.08 8.39 1.28
N PHE A 246 -20.93 9.06 1.47
CA PHE A 246 -20.87 10.52 1.44
C PHE A 246 -21.30 11.09 0.08
N VAL A 247 -20.82 10.53 -1.02
CA VAL A 247 -21.14 11.03 -2.37
C VAL A 247 -22.62 10.86 -2.69
N LYS A 248 -23.21 9.73 -2.29
CA LYS A 248 -24.65 9.48 -2.45
C LYS A 248 -25.48 10.46 -1.63
N ASP A 249 -25.19 10.58 -0.33
CA ASP A 249 -25.91 11.50 0.55
C ASP A 249 -25.77 12.97 0.08
N TYR A 250 -24.59 13.35 -0.42
CA TYR A 250 -24.34 14.69 -0.98
C TYR A 250 -25.24 15.00 -2.18
N ALA A 251 -25.43 14.02 -3.06
CA ALA A 251 -26.32 14.15 -4.20
C ALA A 251 -27.81 14.13 -3.79
N GLU A 252 -28.22 13.16 -2.95
CA GLU A 252 -29.59 12.96 -2.50
C GLU A 252 -30.11 14.10 -1.64
N SER A 253 -29.24 14.77 -0.87
CA SER A 253 -29.61 15.98 -0.10
C SER A 253 -29.90 17.21 -0.96
N GLY A 254 -29.68 17.16 -2.28
CA GLY A 254 -29.82 18.28 -3.20
C GLY A 254 -28.72 19.35 -3.08
N VAL A 255 -27.73 19.18 -2.20
CA VAL A 255 -26.59 20.10 -2.07
C VAL A 255 -25.78 20.15 -3.36
N LYS A 256 -25.55 18.97 -3.98
CA LYS A 256 -24.78 18.86 -5.23
C LYS A 256 -25.30 19.74 -6.38
N ALA A 257 -26.60 19.94 -6.47
CA ALA A 257 -27.21 20.78 -7.53
C ALA A 257 -26.84 22.27 -7.40
N ARG A 258 -26.35 22.70 -6.25
CA ARG A 258 -26.08 24.12 -5.93
C ARG A 258 -24.64 24.40 -5.58
N ILE A 259 -23.94 23.42 -5.02
CA ILE A 259 -22.59 23.57 -4.49
C ILE A 259 -21.75 22.43 -5.10
N PRO A 260 -20.76 22.73 -5.94
CA PRO A 260 -19.92 21.70 -6.56
C PRO A 260 -19.04 21.01 -5.53
N LEU A 261 -18.82 19.70 -5.75
CA LEU A 261 -18.00 18.84 -4.89
C LEU A 261 -16.64 18.60 -5.53
N TYR A 262 -15.60 18.91 -4.79
CA TYR A 262 -14.20 18.61 -5.08
C TYR A 262 -13.66 17.68 -4.00
N GLY A 263 -12.59 16.93 -4.31
CA GLY A 263 -12.03 16.07 -3.28
C GLY A 263 -10.61 15.57 -3.57
N ALA A 264 -10.03 14.94 -2.55
CA ALA A 264 -8.92 14.03 -2.75
C ALA A 264 -9.38 12.86 -3.62
N GLY A 265 -8.51 12.35 -4.48
CA GLY A 265 -8.88 11.34 -5.48
C GLY A 265 -9.54 10.08 -4.94
N PHE A 266 -9.28 9.75 -3.68
CA PHE A 266 -9.88 8.60 -2.98
C PHE A 266 -11.41 8.70 -2.82
N LEU A 267 -11.96 9.91 -3.00
CA LEU A 267 -13.40 10.13 -2.95
C LEU A 267 -14.15 9.38 -4.08
N THR A 268 -13.48 9.18 -5.21
CA THR A 268 -14.06 8.55 -6.41
C THR A 268 -13.32 7.30 -6.87
N ASP A 269 -12.07 7.10 -6.43
CA ASP A 269 -11.24 5.99 -6.89
C ASP A 269 -11.70 4.65 -6.30
N GLY A 270 -11.93 3.67 -7.18
CA GLY A 270 -12.45 2.36 -6.82
C GLY A 270 -13.91 2.36 -6.31
N THR A 271 -14.60 3.51 -6.29
CA THR A 271 -15.93 3.68 -5.69
C THR A 271 -17.02 4.10 -6.66
N ILE A 272 -16.67 4.61 -7.85
CA ILE A 272 -17.63 5.08 -8.87
C ILE A 272 -18.73 4.05 -9.18
N PRO A 273 -18.43 2.75 -9.39
CA PRO A 273 -19.49 1.79 -9.71
C PRO A 273 -20.58 1.70 -8.63
N ALA A 274 -20.21 1.89 -7.35
CA ALA A 274 -21.15 1.88 -6.24
C ALA A 274 -21.82 3.25 -6.02
N GLN A 275 -21.20 4.34 -6.44
CA GLN A 275 -21.73 5.71 -6.36
C GLN A 275 -22.73 6.01 -7.50
N GLY A 276 -22.51 5.39 -8.66
CA GLY A 276 -23.34 5.62 -9.85
C GLY A 276 -23.34 7.09 -10.28
N GLY A 277 -24.48 7.57 -10.77
CA GLY A 277 -24.65 8.95 -11.22
C GLY A 277 -24.42 10.04 -10.14
N ALA A 278 -24.40 9.65 -8.87
CA ALA A 278 -24.07 10.58 -7.78
C ALA A 278 -22.62 11.09 -7.86
N ALA A 279 -21.71 10.34 -8.49
CA ALA A 279 -20.31 10.74 -8.66
C ALA A 279 -20.08 11.72 -9.84
N GLU A 280 -20.98 11.75 -10.82
CA GLU A 280 -20.79 12.52 -12.06
C GLU A 280 -20.49 13.99 -11.79
N GLY A 281 -19.47 14.54 -12.47
CA GLY A 281 -19.03 15.94 -12.34
C GLY A 281 -18.23 16.25 -11.07
N ILE A 282 -17.82 15.26 -10.27
CA ILE A 282 -16.91 15.48 -9.13
C ILE A 282 -15.48 15.63 -9.65
N PHE A 283 -14.79 16.69 -9.20
CA PHE A 283 -13.39 16.93 -9.50
C PHE A 283 -12.49 16.42 -8.39
N THR A 284 -11.40 15.74 -8.77
CA THR A 284 -10.42 15.19 -7.82
C THR A 284 -8.99 15.37 -8.31
N THR A 285 -8.02 15.33 -7.38
CA THR A 285 -6.59 15.21 -7.71
C THR A 285 -6.02 13.93 -7.12
N LEU A 286 -5.23 13.20 -7.92
CA LEU A 286 -4.56 11.97 -7.50
C LEU A 286 -3.35 11.69 -8.40
N HIS A 287 -2.43 10.87 -7.90
CA HIS A 287 -1.25 10.42 -8.65
C HIS A 287 -1.54 9.29 -9.66
N TYR A 288 -2.79 8.91 -9.82
CA TYR A 288 -3.26 7.87 -10.76
C TYR A 288 -4.67 8.21 -11.26
N ALA A 289 -4.99 7.72 -12.45
CA ALA A 289 -6.35 7.57 -12.95
C ALA A 289 -6.42 6.28 -13.79
N ASP A 290 -7.50 5.56 -13.63
CA ASP A 290 -7.83 4.36 -14.42
C ASP A 290 -7.90 4.66 -15.93
N SER A 291 -8.31 5.86 -16.30
CA SER A 291 -8.39 6.33 -17.69
C SER A 291 -7.05 6.69 -18.36
N LEU A 292 -5.91 6.60 -17.65
CA LEU A 292 -4.58 6.87 -18.23
C LEU A 292 -4.28 5.94 -19.41
N GLN A 293 -3.95 6.52 -20.58
CA GLN A 293 -3.66 5.81 -21.82
C GLN A 293 -2.18 5.37 -21.91
N LEU A 294 -1.58 4.99 -20.78
CA LEU A 294 -0.22 4.47 -20.72
C LEU A 294 -0.23 2.96 -21.03
N PRO A 295 0.68 2.45 -21.89
CA PRO A 295 0.74 1.01 -22.20
C PRO A 295 0.84 0.13 -20.95
N ALA A 296 1.61 0.54 -19.94
CA ALA A 296 1.71 -0.15 -18.66
C ALA A 296 0.35 -0.21 -17.94
N ASN A 297 -0.41 0.89 -17.92
CA ASN A 297 -1.73 0.94 -17.30
C ASN A 297 -2.73 0.03 -18.01
N LEU A 298 -2.76 0.07 -19.34
CA LEU A 298 -3.68 -0.75 -20.12
C LEU A 298 -3.43 -2.25 -19.89
N ARG A 299 -2.16 -2.69 -19.90
CA ARG A 299 -1.78 -4.07 -19.56
C ARG A 299 -2.17 -4.45 -18.15
N PHE A 300 -1.82 -3.61 -17.17
CA PHE A 300 -2.12 -3.84 -15.77
C PHE A 300 -3.63 -3.98 -15.52
N ARG A 301 -4.46 -3.05 -16.02
CA ARG A 301 -5.93 -3.10 -15.87
C ARG A 301 -6.51 -4.39 -16.45
N GLN A 302 -6.06 -4.80 -17.63
CA GLN A 302 -6.50 -6.05 -18.25
C GLN A 302 -6.11 -7.27 -17.42
N SER A 303 -4.86 -7.34 -16.96
CA SER A 303 -4.36 -8.45 -16.13
C SER A 303 -5.08 -8.52 -14.79
N PHE A 304 -5.28 -7.38 -14.12
CA PHE A 304 -5.97 -7.31 -12.84
C PHE A 304 -7.45 -7.73 -12.97
N LYS A 305 -8.15 -7.23 -13.99
CA LYS A 305 -9.53 -7.62 -14.29
C LYS A 305 -9.65 -9.12 -14.55
N LYS A 306 -8.73 -9.68 -15.32
CA LYS A 306 -8.69 -11.12 -15.62
C LYS A 306 -8.44 -11.95 -14.35
N ALA A 307 -7.57 -11.49 -13.46
CA ALA A 307 -7.20 -12.23 -12.25
C ALA A 307 -8.26 -12.14 -11.15
N THR A 308 -8.99 -11.01 -11.04
CA THR A 308 -9.85 -10.72 -9.88
C THR A 308 -11.33 -10.52 -10.21
N SER A 309 -11.68 -10.38 -11.49
CA SER A 309 -13.02 -9.96 -12.00
C SER A 309 -13.41 -8.55 -11.55
N ARG A 310 -12.50 -7.76 -10.99
CA ARG A 310 -12.69 -6.37 -10.55
C ARG A 310 -11.91 -5.41 -11.44
N ASP A 311 -12.38 -4.17 -11.53
CA ASP A 311 -11.60 -3.11 -12.17
C ASP A 311 -10.46 -2.68 -11.26
N ALA A 312 -9.32 -2.32 -11.87
CA ALA A 312 -8.16 -1.84 -11.13
C ALA A 312 -8.41 -0.39 -10.66
N ASP A 313 -7.95 -0.09 -9.46
CA ASP A 313 -8.00 1.23 -8.83
C ASP A 313 -6.60 1.66 -8.37
N VAL A 314 -6.49 2.83 -7.74
CA VAL A 314 -5.22 3.33 -7.21
C VAL A 314 -4.62 2.38 -6.17
N PHE A 315 -5.44 1.70 -5.38
CA PHE A 315 -4.97 0.78 -4.35
C PHE A 315 -4.31 -0.45 -4.98
N ALA A 316 -4.91 -0.97 -6.04
CA ALA A 316 -4.33 -2.04 -6.84
C ALA A 316 -2.98 -1.61 -7.48
N VAL A 317 -2.88 -0.40 -8.05
CA VAL A 317 -1.63 0.14 -8.60
C VAL A 317 -0.55 0.20 -7.52
N GLN A 318 -0.86 0.66 -6.33
CA GLN A 318 0.09 0.78 -5.23
C GLN A 318 0.60 -0.60 -4.76
N GLY A 319 -0.28 -1.60 -4.73
CA GLY A 319 0.13 -2.99 -4.46
C GLY A 319 1.06 -3.54 -5.54
N TYR A 320 0.73 -3.30 -6.81
CA TYR A 320 1.51 -3.70 -7.97
C TYR A 320 2.91 -3.09 -7.94
N ASP A 321 3.01 -1.78 -7.71
CA ASP A 321 4.29 -1.06 -7.60
C ASP A 321 5.11 -1.53 -6.39
N THR A 322 4.47 -1.83 -5.26
CA THR A 322 5.14 -2.38 -4.08
C THR A 322 5.78 -3.74 -4.37
N ALA A 323 5.05 -4.62 -5.06
CA ALA A 323 5.58 -5.91 -5.47
C ALA A 323 6.73 -5.76 -6.49
N GLN A 324 6.58 -4.85 -7.45
CA GLN A 324 7.64 -4.56 -8.43
C GLN A 324 8.93 -4.09 -7.75
N LEU A 325 8.83 -3.16 -6.80
CA LEU A 325 9.97 -2.68 -6.02
C LEU A 325 10.71 -3.83 -5.31
N LEU A 326 9.96 -4.74 -4.68
CA LEU A 326 10.53 -5.92 -4.02
C LEU A 326 11.20 -6.87 -5.01
N ILE A 327 10.59 -7.12 -6.17
CA ILE A 327 11.16 -7.97 -7.22
C ILE A 327 12.50 -7.40 -7.66
N ASP A 328 12.54 -6.13 -8.07
CA ASP A 328 13.75 -5.48 -8.60
C ASP A 328 14.88 -5.46 -7.57
N ALA A 329 14.57 -5.11 -6.31
CA ALA A 329 15.56 -5.07 -5.25
C ALA A 329 16.13 -6.47 -4.94
N MET A 330 15.26 -7.48 -4.85
CA MET A 330 15.66 -8.85 -4.55
C MET A 330 16.45 -9.50 -5.71
N GLU A 331 16.15 -9.15 -6.95
CA GLU A 331 16.94 -9.60 -8.10
C GLU A 331 18.36 -9.03 -8.07
N LYS A 332 18.52 -7.75 -7.78
CA LYS A 332 19.84 -7.10 -7.66
C LYS A 332 20.72 -7.72 -6.58
N VAL A 333 20.14 -8.18 -5.48
CA VAL A 333 20.87 -8.86 -4.40
C VAL A 333 20.87 -10.39 -4.52
N LYS A 334 20.36 -10.95 -5.64
CA LYS A 334 20.30 -12.41 -5.89
C LYS A 334 19.63 -13.20 -4.76
N GLY A 335 18.57 -12.63 -4.20
CA GLY A 335 17.77 -13.25 -3.15
C GLY A 335 18.39 -13.19 -1.74
N ASP A 336 19.41 -12.40 -1.50
CA ASP A 336 20.02 -12.25 -0.18
C ASP A 336 19.28 -11.19 0.67
N VAL A 337 18.35 -11.64 1.52
CA VAL A 337 17.61 -10.76 2.45
C VAL A 337 18.50 -10.14 3.53
N GLY A 338 19.66 -10.74 3.82
CA GLY A 338 20.62 -10.21 4.79
C GLY A 338 21.45 -9.04 4.26
N ALA A 339 21.48 -8.81 2.95
CA ALA A 339 22.20 -7.72 2.30
C ALA A 339 21.48 -6.36 2.45
N THR A 340 21.08 -5.97 3.67
CA THR A 340 20.19 -4.84 3.96
C THR A 340 20.65 -3.54 3.29
N LYS A 341 21.92 -3.18 3.36
CA LYS A 341 22.43 -1.95 2.71
C LYS A 341 22.32 -1.98 1.19
N ALA A 342 22.56 -3.16 0.59
CA ALA A 342 22.45 -3.32 -0.86
C ALA A 342 20.98 -3.33 -1.31
N LEU A 343 20.08 -3.90 -0.49
CA LEU A 343 18.62 -3.84 -0.72
C LEU A 343 18.12 -2.40 -0.69
N ILE A 344 18.47 -1.62 0.34
CA ILE A 344 18.08 -0.22 0.46
C ILE A 344 18.55 0.55 -0.77
N ARG A 345 19.82 0.43 -1.15
CA ARG A 345 20.37 1.09 -2.34
C ARG A 345 19.65 0.64 -3.62
N ALA A 346 19.38 -0.65 -3.76
CA ALA A 346 18.65 -1.18 -4.90
C ALA A 346 17.23 -0.58 -5.02
N MET A 347 16.55 -0.39 -3.88
CA MET A 347 15.24 0.27 -3.83
C MET A 347 15.33 1.76 -4.20
N GLU A 348 16.29 2.51 -3.66
CA GLU A 348 16.51 3.94 -3.98
C GLU A 348 16.76 4.18 -5.47
N GLU A 349 17.51 3.27 -6.11
CA GLU A 349 17.87 3.35 -7.52
C GLU A 349 16.79 2.81 -8.47
N THR A 350 15.72 2.23 -7.93
CA THR A 350 14.66 1.59 -8.73
C THR A 350 14.01 2.56 -9.70
N ARG A 351 13.84 2.09 -10.95
CA ARG A 351 13.07 2.72 -12.01
C ARG A 351 12.35 1.62 -12.78
N PHE A 352 11.04 1.71 -12.87
CA PHE A 352 10.23 0.75 -13.63
C PHE A 352 9.02 1.42 -14.30
N ASP A 353 8.43 0.74 -15.25
CA ASP A 353 7.26 1.22 -16.00
C ASP A 353 5.98 0.98 -15.19
N SER A 354 5.62 1.98 -14.38
CA SER A 354 4.44 1.91 -13.51
C SER A 354 3.15 2.24 -14.25
N PRO A 355 2.01 1.62 -13.89
CA PRO A 355 0.68 1.96 -14.42
C PRO A 355 0.30 3.43 -14.24
N ARG A 356 0.81 4.12 -13.21
CA ARG A 356 0.54 5.55 -12.95
C ARG A 356 1.46 6.52 -13.70
N GLY A 357 2.40 5.99 -14.49
CA GLY A 357 3.44 6.76 -15.15
C GLY A 357 4.75 6.80 -14.36
N PRO A 358 5.74 7.60 -14.83
CA PRO A 358 7.06 7.65 -14.23
C PRO A 358 7.02 8.24 -12.82
N TRP A 359 7.79 7.66 -11.93
CA TRP A 359 8.06 8.17 -10.59
C TRP A 359 9.42 7.69 -10.07
N HIS A 360 9.93 8.34 -9.06
CA HIS A 360 11.19 7.95 -8.40
C HIS A 360 11.15 8.36 -6.93
N PHE A 361 12.06 7.81 -6.13
CA PHE A 361 12.18 8.21 -4.73
C PHE A 361 12.91 9.54 -4.56
N SER A 362 12.41 10.39 -3.68
CA SER A 362 13.16 11.48 -3.07
C SER A 362 14.16 10.93 -2.06
N LYS A 363 15.05 11.77 -1.51
CA LYS A 363 15.97 11.37 -0.44
C LYS A 363 15.27 10.89 0.83
N SER A 364 14.04 11.33 1.08
CA SER A 364 13.22 10.87 2.21
C SER A 364 12.42 9.59 1.92
N HIS A 365 12.68 8.92 0.80
CA HIS A 365 12.01 7.74 0.31
C HIS A 365 10.49 7.91 0.07
N ASN A 366 10.08 9.16 -0.20
CA ASN A 366 8.74 9.45 -0.70
C ASN A 366 8.77 9.52 -2.24
N PRO A 367 7.72 9.07 -2.96
CA PRO A 367 7.72 9.18 -4.41
C PRO A 367 7.63 10.63 -4.87
N VAL A 368 8.40 10.95 -5.90
CA VAL A 368 8.25 12.16 -6.74
C VAL A 368 7.49 11.72 -7.98
N GLN A 369 6.31 12.28 -8.21
CA GLN A 369 5.35 11.76 -9.19
C GLN A 369 4.40 12.85 -9.71
N ASN A 370 3.76 12.61 -10.84
CA ASN A 370 2.71 13.49 -11.33
C ASN A 370 1.44 13.38 -10.49
N VAL A 371 0.74 14.48 -10.34
CA VAL A 371 -0.62 14.54 -9.81
C VAL A 371 -1.56 15.00 -10.91
N TYR A 372 -2.58 14.21 -11.19
CA TYR A 372 -3.54 14.43 -12.25
C TYR A 372 -4.79 15.13 -11.70
N LEU A 373 -5.29 16.13 -12.43
CA LEU A 373 -6.64 16.67 -12.25
C LEU A 373 -7.60 15.76 -13.00
N ARG A 374 -8.61 15.27 -12.30
CA ARG A 374 -9.61 14.35 -12.83
C ARG A 374 -11.01 14.89 -12.61
N GLU A 375 -11.92 14.48 -13.48
CA GLU A 375 -13.35 14.71 -13.34
C GLU A 375 -14.08 13.39 -13.60
N VAL A 376 -15.09 13.08 -12.81
CA VAL A 376 -15.93 11.92 -13.10
C VAL A 376 -16.81 12.24 -14.29
N LYS A 377 -16.62 11.48 -15.38
CA LYS A 377 -17.37 11.58 -16.63
C LYS A 377 -17.73 10.19 -17.15
N ASN A 378 -19.01 9.97 -17.42
CA ASN A 378 -19.50 8.69 -17.96
C ASN A 378 -19.08 7.49 -17.12
N GLY A 379 -19.00 7.66 -15.80
CA GLY A 379 -18.63 6.59 -14.88
C GLY A 379 -17.13 6.32 -14.74
N ASP A 380 -16.24 7.15 -15.30
CA ASP A 380 -14.79 7.03 -15.19
C ASP A 380 -14.16 8.29 -14.58
N ASN A 381 -13.01 8.16 -13.94
CA ASN A 381 -12.16 9.30 -13.55
C ASN A 381 -11.38 9.81 -14.77
N ALA A 382 -12.01 10.65 -15.60
CA ALA A 382 -11.39 11.22 -16.78
C ALA A 382 -10.25 12.19 -16.41
N VAL A 383 -9.06 11.98 -16.96
CA VAL A 383 -7.93 12.91 -16.79
C VAL A 383 -8.18 14.15 -17.63
N LEU A 384 -8.21 15.32 -16.99
CA LEU A 384 -8.31 16.61 -17.67
C LEU A 384 -6.93 17.20 -17.98
N SER A 385 -6.01 17.09 -17.04
CA SER A 385 -4.64 17.60 -17.16
C SER A 385 -3.74 17.00 -16.07
N ILE A 386 -2.45 17.25 -16.17
CA ILE A 386 -1.55 17.11 -15.03
C ILE A 386 -1.71 18.38 -14.20
N ALA A 387 -2.24 18.24 -12.98
CA ALA A 387 -2.42 19.35 -12.05
C ALA A 387 -1.06 19.91 -11.61
N GLU A 388 -0.11 19.00 -11.31
CA GLU A 388 1.27 19.36 -11.01
C GLU A 388 2.21 18.22 -11.40
N LYS A 389 3.35 18.55 -12.01
CA LYS A 389 4.36 17.60 -12.49
C LYS A 389 5.40 17.33 -11.40
N GLU A 390 5.85 16.08 -11.32
CA GLU A 390 6.97 15.68 -10.46
C GLU A 390 6.87 16.22 -9.03
N VAL A 391 5.68 16.12 -8.46
CA VAL A 391 5.42 16.57 -7.09
C VAL A 391 6.21 15.73 -6.12
N GLY A 392 7.15 16.36 -5.40
CA GLY A 392 7.83 15.79 -4.26
C GLY A 392 7.20 16.27 -2.95
N ASP A 393 7.17 15.43 -1.93
CA ASP A 393 6.88 15.90 -0.57
C ASP A 393 8.03 16.77 -0.08
N PRO A 394 7.78 17.88 0.66
CA PRO A 394 8.83 18.74 1.18
C PRO A 394 9.88 18.02 2.06
N GLY A 395 9.57 16.86 2.61
CA GLY A 395 10.49 16.07 3.44
C GLY A 395 10.91 16.78 4.74
N THR A 396 10.14 17.77 5.18
CA THR A 396 10.47 18.61 6.35
C THR A 396 10.74 17.77 7.60
N GLY A 397 11.88 18.00 8.23
CA GLY A 397 12.29 17.28 9.44
C GLY A 397 12.92 15.90 9.19
N CYS A 398 13.05 15.45 7.93
CA CYS A 398 13.78 14.23 7.61
C CYS A 398 15.29 14.47 7.61
N GLY A 399 16.01 13.74 8.46
CA GLY A 399 17.48 13.84 8.54
C GLY A 399 18.23 13.27 7.33
N MET A 400 17.53 12.64 6.37
CA MET A 400 18.11 12.11 5.12
C MET A 400 17.90 13.06 3.94
N ALA A 401 16.99 14.06 4.06
CA ALA A 401 16.60 14.98 2.98
C ALA A 401 17.56 16.14 2.80
#